data_be81d951d1b7254a563b3ab574f454d5
#
_entry.id   be81d951d1b7254a563b3ab574f454d5
#
_cell.length_a   1.000
_cell.length_b   1.000
_cell.length_c   1.000
_cell.angle_alpha   90.00
_cell.angle_beta   90.00
_cell.angle_gamma   90.00
#
_symmetry.space_group_name_H-M   'P 1'
#
loop_
_entity.id
_entity.type
_entity.pdbx_description
1 polymer ?
#
loop_
_entity_poly.entity_id
_entity_poly.type
_entity_poly.pdbx_seq_one_letter_code
_entity_poly.pdbx_strand_id
1 'polypeptide(L)'
;MVWSNLAVQWCNDLPATFVELNRVLKVDGLVMFSTFGPDTLKELRIAFNGVDGYNHINRFADMHDIGDMLVAAGFADPVMDMEYLTLTYDDVKAVMQDLRSIGAHNATAGRAPGMLGKAKWARIVQNYETLRRNGKLPATFEVIYGHAWKVQPKKTADGRAIIKTPFKL
;
A
#
# COMPACT_ATOMS: atom_id res chain seq x y z
N MET A 1 19.84 -8.38 -2.02
CA MET A 1 18.88 -7.35 -1.63
C MET A 1 17.76 -7.28 -2.67
N VAL A 2 16.53 -7.13 -2.23
CA VAL A 2 15.37 -6.75 -3.06
C VAL A 2 14.92 -5.37 -2.61
N TRP A 3 14.71 -4.49 -3.58
CA TRP A 3 14.20 -3.13 -3.34
C TRP A 3 12.97 -2.88 -4.23
N SER A 4 11.90 -2.37 -3.64
CA SER A 4 10.64 -2.08 -4.30
C SER A 4 10.11 -0.73 -3.85
N ASN A 5 9.93 0.20 -4.77
CA ASN A 5 9.39 1.52 -4.47
C ASN A 5 8.01 1.69 -5.08
N LEU A 6 7.00 1.86 -4.23
CA LEU A 6 5.59 2.05 -4.60
C LEU A 6 5.11 1.06 -5.68
N ALA A 7 5.45 -0.23 -5.50
CA ALA A 7 5.07 -1.29 -6.44
C ALA A 7 4.28 -2.42 -5.77
N VAL A 8 4.56 -2.77 -4.51
CA VAL A 8 3.91 -3.91 -3.85
C VAL A 8 2.41 -3.71 -3.63
N GLN A 9 1.90 -2.48 -3.60
CA GLN A 9 0.47 -2.19 -3.54
C GLN A 9 -0.34 -2.69 -4.76
N TRP A 10 0.32 -3.05 -5.85
CA TRP A 10 -0.32 -3.59 -7.04
C TRP A 10 -0.44 -5.12 -7.00
N CYS A 11 0.17 -5.78 -6.00
CA CYS A 11 0.05 -7.21 -5.81
C CYS A 11 -1.32 -7.55 -5.21
N ASN A 12 -2.04 -8.47 -5.85
CA ASN A 12 -3.37 -8.90 -5.38
C ASN A 12 -3.31 -9.71 -4.08
N ASP A 13 -2.19 -10.39 -3.83
CA ASP A 13 -1.94 -11.22 -2.66
C ASP A 13 -0.59 -10.81 -2.05
N LEU A 14 -0.65 -9.89 -1.10
CA LEU A 14 0.54 -9.35 -0.46
C LEU A 14 1.26 -10.40 0.41
N PRO A 15 0.57 -11.23 1.21
CA PRO A 15 1.19 -12.35 1.92
C PRO A 15 1.97 -13.29 1.00
N ALA A 16 1.37 -13.75 -0.10
CA ALA A 16 2.06 -14.62 -1.06
C ALA A 16 3.26 -13.92 -1.71
N THR A 17 3.16 -12.62 -1.95
CA THR A 17 4.27 -11.81 -2.48
C THR A 17 5.45 -11.81 -1.51
N PHE A 18 5.23 -11.60 -0.21
CA PHE A 18 6.30 -11.62 0.78
C PHE A 18 6.93 -13.01 0.95
N VAL A 19 6.13 -14.08 0.88
CA VAL A 19 6.66 -15.45 0.87
C VAL A 19 7.59 -15.66 -0.32
N GLU A 20 7.23 -15.19 -1.50
CA GLU A 20 8.04 -15.33 -2.71
C GLU A 20 9.31 -14.46 -2.65
N LEU A 21 9.22 -13.25 -2.12
CA LEU A 21 10.38 -12.40 -1.87
C LEU A 21 11.35 -13.05 -0.89
N ASN A 22 10.84 -13.67 0.16
CA ASN A 22 11.67 -14.45 1.08
C ASN A 22 12.32 -15.64 0.38
N ARG A 23 11.58 -16.37 -0.47
CA ARG A 23 12.10 -17.53 -1.18
C ARG A 23 13.31 -17.17 -2.06
N VAL A 24 13.24 -16.07 -2.82
CA VAL A 24 14.29 -15.69 -3.79
C VAL A 24 15.50 -15.00 -3.14
N LEU A 25 15.35 -14.43 -1.96
CA LEU A 25 16.46 -13.83 -1.22
C LEU A 25 17.41 -14.90 -0.70
N LYS A 26 18.69 -14.60 -0.68
CA LYS A 26 19.70 -15.38 0.07
C LYS A 26 19.52 -15.13 1.57
N VAL A 27 19.98 -16.05 2.40
CA VAL A 27 20.12 -15.83 3.85
C VAL A 27 20.95 -14.56 4.07
N ASP A 28 20.59 -13.79 5.07
CA ASP A 28 21.12 -12.45 5.38
C ASP A 28 20.84 -11.41 4.28
N GLY A 29 19.92 -11.74 3.37
CA GLY A 29 19.43 -10.81 2.36
C GLY A 29 18.37 -9.86 2.93
N LEU A 30 18.39 -8.62 2.47
CA LEU A 30 17.49 -7.54 2.87
C LEU A 30 16.38 -7.35 1.84
N VAL A 31 15.14 -7.26 2.28
CA VAL A 31 14.03 -6.64 1.53
C VAL A 31 13.80 -5.23 2.05
N MET A 32 13.67 -4.27 1.13
CA MET A 32 13.25 -2.89 1.42
C MET A 32 12.15 -2.51 0.45
N PHE A 33 11.10 -1.85 0.95
CA PHE A 33 10.00 -1.42 0.09
C PHE A 33 9.33 -0.17 0.62
N SER A 34 8.63 0.53 -0.27
CA SER A 34 7.60 1.48 0.08
C SER A 34 6.27 1.05 -0.53
N THR A 35 5.18 1.42 0.14
CA THR A 35 3.82 1.15 -0.29
C THR A 35 2.88 2.23 0.22
N PHE A 36 1.62 2.19 -0.20
CA PHE A 36 0.60 3.07 0.34
C PHE A 36 -0.15 2.43 1.51
N GLY A 37 -0.51 3.28 2.48
CA GLY A 37 -1.36 2.94 3.62
C GLY A 37 -2.83 3.31 3.44
N PRO A 38 -3.68 2.91 4.40
CA PRO A 38 -5.14 3.02 4.31
C PRO A 38 -5.67 4.44 4.19
N ASP A 39 -4.95 5.44 4.69
CA ASP A 39 -5.35 6.85 4.62
C ASP A 39 -5.01 7.53 3.28
N THR A 40 -4.37 6.81 2.35
CA THR A 40 -4.08 7.33 1.01
C THR A 40 -5.37 7.71 0.29
N LEU A 41 -5.41 8.95 -0.24
CA LEU A 41 -6.55 9.54 -0.95
C LEU A 41 -7.86 9.54 -0.13
N LYS A 42 -7.77 9.73 1.18
CA LYS A 42 -8.95 9.78 2.06
C LYS A 42 -9.94 10.87 1.67
N GLU A 43 -9.46 12.00 1.18
CA GLU A 43 -10.28 13.11 0.70
C GLU A 43 -11.10 12.70 -0.53
N LEU A 44 -10.47 12.01 -1.46
CA LEU A 44 -11.14 11.49 -2.65
C LEU A 44 -12.16 10.41 -2.26
N ARG A 45 -11.85 9.55 -1.28
CA ARG A 45 -12.78 8.56 -0.74
C ARG A 45 -14.01 9.22 -0.11
N ILE A 46 -13.83 10.31 0.64
CA ILE A 46 -14.92 11.11 1.20
C ILE A 46 -15.78 11.70 0.07
N ALA A 47 -15.15 12.24 -0.98
CA ALA A 47 -15.86 12.85 -2.10
C ALA A 47 -16.74 11.87 -2.87
N PHE A 48 -16.33 10.61 -3.00
CA PHE A 48 -17.12 9.55 -3.63
C PHE A 48 -18.19 8.95 -2.71
N ASN A 49 -18.11 9.18 -1.40
CA ASN A 49 -19.05 8.60 -0.45
C ASN A 49 -20.51 9.03 -0.75
N GLY A 50 -21.41 8.05 -0.85
CA GLY A 50 -22.84 8.29 -1.13
C GLY A 50 -23.14 8.76 -2.56
N VAL A 51 -22.19 8.75 -3.47
CA VAL A 51 -22.42 9.06 -4.90
C VAL A 51 -22.95 7.84 -5.65
N ASP A 52 -22.36 6.69 -5.39
CA ASP A 52 -22.81 5.39 -5.87
C ASP A 52 -22.32 4.26 -4.95
N GLY A 53 -22.67 3.01 -5.28
CA GLY A 53 -22.33 1.83 -4.47
C GLY A 53 -20.97 1.17 -4.86
N TYR A 54 -20.11 1.85 -5.62
CA TYR A 54 -18.89 1.25 -6.13
C TYR A 54 -17.65 1.69 -5.36
N ASN A 55 -16.61 0.84 -5.39
CA ASN A 55 -15.29 1.20 -4.87
C ASN A 55 -14.53 2.00 -5.93
N HIS A 56 -14.12 3.21 -5.59
CA HIS A 56 -13.37 4.11 -6.49
C HIS A 56 -11.89 4.19 -6.15
N ILE A 57 -11.50 3.77 -4.96
CA ILE A 57 -10.13 3.84 -4.46
C ILE A 57 -9.76 2.47 -3.89
N ASN A 58 -8.56 2.00 -4.22
CA ASN A 58 -8.03 0.76 -3.68
C ASN A 58 -7.96 0.82 -2.15
N ARG A 59 -8.18 -0.33 -1.51
CA ARG A 59 -7.89 -0.51 -0.09
C ARG A 59 -6.45 -0.96 0.04
N PHE A 60 -5.70 -0.25 0.86
CA PHE A 60 -4.32 -0.60 1.18
C PHE A 60 -4.26 -1.23 2.57
N ALA A 61 -3.28 -2.09 2.80
CA ALA A 61 -3.05 -2.73 4.09
C ALA A 61 -2.48 -1.72 5.09
N ASP A 62 -2.79 -1.91 6.36
CA ASP A 62 -2.21 -1.15 7.46
C ASP A 62 -0.74 -1.55 7.69
N MET A 63 0.03 -0.64 8.26
CA MET A 63 1.45 -0.84 8.57
C MET A 63 1.68 -2.05 9.48
N HIS A 64 0.83 -2.25 10.49
CA HIS A 64 0.95 -3.38 11.41
C HIS A 64 0.64 -4.71 10.72
N ASP A 65 -0.42 -4.74 9.90
CA ASP A 65 -0.76 -5.92 9.09
C ASP A 65 0.40 -6.32 8.16
N ILE A 66 1.04 -5.32 7.52
CA ILE A 66 2.21 -5.56 6.66
C ILE A 66 3.38 -6.13 7.45
N GLY A 67 3.64 -5.59 8.65
CA GLY A 67 4.67 -6.11 9.56
C GLY A 67 4.42 -7.57 9.94
N ASP A 68 3.19 -7.91 10.29
CA ASP A 68 2.78 -9.29 10.62
C ASP A 68 2.91 -10.23 9.41
N MET A 69 2.57 -9.77 8.20
CA MET A 69 2.77 -10.53 6.96
C MET A 69 4.26 -10.83 6.71
N LEU A 70 5.17 -9.89 6.98
CA LEU A 70 6.61 -10.09 6.87
C LEU A 70 7.10 -11.19 7.83
N VAL A 71 6.67 -11.12 9.11
CA VAL A 71 6.99 -12.14 10.11
C VAL A 71 6.46 -13.50 9.69
N ALA A 72 5.19 -13.57 9.26
CA ALA A 72 4.56 -14.80 8.78
C ALA A 72 5.26 -15.39 7.54
N ALA A 73 5.80 -14.54 6.66
CA ALA A 73 6.59 -14.94 5.51
C ALA A 73 8.02 -15.42 5.85
N GLY A 74 8.41 -15.37 7.14
CA GLY A 74 9.70 -15.87 7.62
C GLY A 74 10.83 -14.84 7.59
N PHE A 75 10.51 -13.56 7.46
CA PHE A 75 11.47 -12.49 7.69
C PHE A 75 11.69 -12.23 9.19
N ALA A 76 12.83 -11.69 9.55
CA ALA A 76 13.14 -11.24 10.89
C ALA A 76 13.34 -9.74 10.95
N ASP A 77 13.15 -9.21 12.16
CA ASP A 77 13.40 -7.81 12.50
C ASP A 77 12.74 -6.83 11.53
N PRO A 78 11.41 -6.96 11.24
CA PRO A 78 10.74 -6.00 10.40
C PRO A 78 10.74 -4.63 11.09
N VAL A 79 11.25 -3.63 10.38
CA VAL A 79 11.18 -2.23 10.79
C VAL A 79 10.23 -1.53 9.83
N MET A 80 9.22 -0.89 10.40
CA MET A 80 8.19 -0.18 9.66
C MET A 80 8.15 1.27 10.10
N ASP A 81 7.98 2.17 9.15
CA ASP A 81 7.81 3.59 9.36
C ASP A 81 6.75 4.13 8.40
N MET A 82 6.17 5.29 8.71
CA MET A 82 5.16 5.90 7.85
C MET A 82 5.20 7.41 7.90
N GLU A 83 4.83 8.03 6.79
CA GLU A 83 4.64 9.47 6.73
C GLU A 83 3.41 9.85 5.91
N TYR A 84 2.86 11.03 6.20
CA TYR A 84 1.81 11.64 5.41
C TYR A 84 2.38 12.70 4.47
N LEU A 85 2.21 12.50 3.18
CA LEU A 85 2.50 13.50 2.15
C LEU A 85 1.18 14.08 1.66
N THR A 86 0.98 15.38 1.81
CA THR A 86 -0.23 16.06 1.33
C THR A 86 0.11 16.96 0.14
N LEU A 87 -0.35 16.55 -1.04
CA LEU A 87 -0.32 17.38 -2.23
C LEU A 87 -1.54 18.30 -2.26
N THR A 88 -1.41 19.45 -2.87
CA THR A 88 -2.49 20.45 -2.94
C THR A 88 -2.77 20.85 -4.39
N TYR A 89 -4.06 20.95 -4.73
CA TYR A 89 -4.54 21.17 -6.08
C TYR A 89 -5.53 22.35 -6.16
N ASP A 90 -5.66 22.94 -7.33
CA ASP A 90 -6.60 24.02 -7.57
C ASP A 90 -8.04 23.52 -7.68
N ASP A 91 -8.22 22.37 -8.31
CA ASP A 91 -9.52 21.73 -8.53
C ASP A 91 -9.45 20.20 -8.55
N VAL A 92 -10.61 19.54 -8.49
CA VAL A 92 -10.73 18.07 -8.49
C VAL A 92 -10.23 17.46 -9.79
N LYS A 93 -10.34 18.18 -10.91
CA LYS A 93 -9.89 17.70 -12.23
C LYS A 93 -8.37 17.56 -12.24
N ALA A 94 -7.65 18.50 -11.63
CA ALA A 94 -6.20 18.42 -11.48
C ALA A 94 -5.76 17.20 -10.66
N VAL A 95 -6.44 16.90 -9.54
CA VAL A 95 -6.22 15.66 -8.77
C VAL A 95 -6.36 14.43 -9.67
N MET A 96 -7.46 14.33 -10.42
CA MET A 96 -7.74 13.18 -11.27
C MET A 96 -6.77 13.05 -12.46
N GLN A 97 -6.29 14.16 -12.98
CA GLN A 97 -5.29 14.17 -14.05
C GLN A 97 -3.94 13.68 -13.55
N ASP A 98 -3.53 14.15 -12.39
CA ASP A 98 -2.27 13.74 -11.78
C ASP A 98 -2.25 12.24 -11.46
N LEU A 99 -3.30 11.72 -10.84
CA LEU A 99 -3.46 10.29 -10.59
C LEU A 99 -3.40 9.45 -11.89
N ARG A 100 -4.00 9.96 -13.00
CA ARG A 100 -3.90 9.28 -14.29
C ARG A 100 -2.49 9.28 -14.86
N SER A 101 -1.76 10.38 -14.69
CA SER A 101 -0.40 10.52 -15.24
C SER A 101 0.57 9.51 -14.66
N ILE A 102 0.38 9.14 -13.39
CA ILE A 102 1.18 8.11 -12.71
C ILE A 102 0.63 6.69 -12.89
N GLY A 103 -0.40 6.50 -13.74
CA GLY A 103 -1.01 5.20 -13.98
C GLY A 103 -1.90 4.68 -12.85
N ALA A 104 -2.26 5.52 -11.87
CA ALA A 104 -3.13 5.14 -10.76
C ALA A 104 -4.58 5.00 -11.22
N HIS A 105 -4.88 3.88 -11.87
CA HIS A 105 -6.26 3.52 -12.26
C HIS A 105 -6.91 2.65 -11.19
N ASN A 106 -8.23 2.81 -11.04
CA ASN A 106 -9.00 1.87 -10.23
C ASN A 106 -9.05 0.50 -10.93
N ALA A 107 -8.30 -0.45 -10.42
CA ALA A 107 -8.21 -1.83 -10.91
C ALA A 107 -9.04 -2.82 -10.07
N THR A 108 -9.86 -2.34 -9.12
CA THR A 108 -10.62 -3.22 -8.22
C THR A 108 -11.71 -4.00 -8.94
N ALA A 109 -11.96 -5.23 -8.50
CA ALA A 109 -13.00 -6.11 -9.03
C ALA A 109 -14.44 -5.57 -8.85
N GLY A 110 -14.65 -4.54 -8.04
CA GLY A 110 -15.94 -3.89 -7.80
C GLY A 110 -16.08 -2.50 -8.40
N ARG A 111 -15.24 -2.15 -9.40
CA ARG A 111 -15.29 -0.83 -10.04
C ARG A 111 -16.59 -0.63 -10.82
N ALA A 112 -17.04 0.62 -10.91
CA ALA A 112 -18.22 0.98 -11.71
C ALA A 112 -18.01 0.62 -13.20
N PRO A 113 -18.97 -0.06 -13.85
CA PRO A 113 -18.93 -0.24 -15.29
C PRO A 113 -19.32 1.08 -15.99
N GLY A 114 -18.49 1.53 -16.93
CA GLY A 114 -18.79 2.68 -17.79
C GLY A 114 -18.32 4.03 -17.25
N MET A 115 -18.77 5.11 -17.93
CA MET A 115 -18.36 6.48 -17.63
C MET A 115 -19.19 7.09 -16.49
N LEU A 116 -18.55 7.91 -15.69
CA LEU A 116 -19.20 8.69 -14.65
C LEU A 116 -20.09 9.77 -15.29
N GLY A 117 -21.40 9.75 -15.01
CA GLY A 117 -22.33 10.73 -15.55
C GLY A 117 -22.10 12.14 -14.97
N LYS A 118 -22.51 13.18 -15.71
CA LYS A 118 -22.30 14.60 -15.32
C LYS A 118 -22.84 14.93 -13.93
N ALA A 119 -24.01 14.40 -13.57
CA ALA A 119 -24.62 14.66 -12.25
C ALA A 119 -23.79 14.06 -11.10
N LYS A 120 -23.29 12.82 -11.26
CA LYS A 120 -22.40 12.18 -10.27
C LYS A 120 -21.09 12.95 -10.14
N TRP A 121 -20.49 13.35 -11.26
CA TRP A 121 -19.29 14.18 -11.27
C TRP A 121 -19.49 15.48 -10.51
N ALA A 122 -20.56 16.22 -10.77
CA ALA A 122 -20.86 17.47 -10.06
C ALA A 122 -20.97 17.26 -8.55
N ARG A 123 -21.60 16.14 -8.12
CA ARG A 123 -21.70 15.80 -6.69
C ARG A 123 -20.34 15.49 -6.06
N ILE A 124 -19.46 14.76 -6.77
CA ILE A 124 -18.09 14.49 -6.30
C ILE A 124 -17.33 15.80 -6.13
N VAL A 125 -17.40 16.69 -7.12
CA VAL A 125 -16.76 18.00 -7.04
C VAL A 125 -17.29 18.77 -5.82
N GLN A 126 -18.61 18.83 -5.64
CA GLN A 126 -19.22 19.51 -4.50
C GLN A 126 -18.75 18.92 -3.16
N ASN A 127 -18.71 17.59 -3.04
CA ASN A 127 -18.24 16.94 -1.82
C ASN A 127 -16.75 17.24 -1.56
N TYR A 128 -15.91 17.20 -2.59
CA TYR A 128 -14.48 17.47 -2.42
C TYR A 128 -14.22 18.94 -2.06
N GLU A 129 -15.00 19.88 -2.62
CA GLU A 129 -14.89 21.31 -2.30
C GLU A 129 -15.11 21.61 -0.82
N THR A 130 -15.86 20.79 -0.09
CA THR A 130 -16.03 20.93 1.36
C THR A 130 -14.74 20.73 2.14
N LEU A 131 -13.76 20.08 1.52
CA LEU A 131 -12.46 19.78 2.13
C LEU A 131 -11.38 20.84 1.77
N ARG A 132 -11.75 21.88 1.02
CA ARG A 132 -10.83 22.96 0.63
C ARG A 132 -10.24 23.66 1.84
N ARG A 133 -8.92 23.82 1.85
CA ARG A 133 -8.16 24.50 2.91
C ARG A 133 -7.20 25.50 2.28
N ASN A 134 -7.18 26.71 2.79
CA ASN A 134 -6.30 27.80 2.29
C ASN A 134 -6.37 27.96 0.76
N GLY A 135 -7.57 27.86 0.18
CA GLY A 135 -7.80 28.01 -1.26
C GLY A 135 -7.40 26.80 -2.12
N LYS A 136 -6.92 25.71 -1.54
CA LYS A 136 -6.47 24.49 -2.25
C LYS A 136 -7.23 23.24 -1.78
N LEU A 137 -7.32 22.25 -2.65
CA LEU A 137 -7.84 20.92 -2.35
C LEU A 137 -6.70 19.99 -1.94
N PRO A 138 -6.73 19.39 -0.74
CA PRO A 138 -5.70 18.44 -0.32
C PRO A 138 -5.93 17.06 -0.94
N ALA A 139 -4.85 16.35 -1.26
CA ALA A 139 -4.84 14.92 -1.52
C ALA A 139 -3.73 14.30 -0.67
N THR A 140 -4.12 13.50 0.30
CA THR A 140 -3.20 12.88 1.26
C THR A 140 -2.75 11.52 0.75
N PHE A 141 -1.44 11.27 0.85
CA PHE A 141 -0.82 9.98 0.63
C PHE A 141 -0.16 9.53 1.92
N GLU A 142 -0.59 8.41 2.44
CA GLU A 142 0.09 7.72 3.52
C GLU A 142 1.11 6.79 2.89
N VAL A 143 2.39 7.07 3.09
CA VAL A 143 3.48 6.26 2.56
C VAL A 143 4.06 5.44 3.70
N ILE A 144 4.05 4.13 3.53
CA ILE A 144 4.63 3.16 4.46
C ILE A 144 5.96 2.69 3.89
N TYR A 145 6.98 2.74 4.71
CA TYR A 145 8.32 2.21 4.45
C TYR A 145 8.53 0.96 5.29
N GLY A 146 9.05 -0.08 4.67
CA GLY A 146 9.35 -1.31 5.38
C GLY A 146 10.67 -1.91 4.96
N HIS A 147 11.38 -2.53 5.92
CA HIS A 147 12.47 -3.42 5.62
C HIS A 147 12.52 -4.59 6.59
N ALA A 148 13.06 -5.71 6.12
CA ALA A 148 13.22 -6.91 6.93
C ALA A 148 14.33 -7.80 6.36
N TRP A 149 14.89 -8.66 7.20
CA TRP A 149 15.99 -9.54 6.85
C TRP A 149 15.52 -10.99 6.67
N LYS A 150 16.04 -11.67 5.65
CA LYS A 150 15.90 -13.10 5.56
C LYS A 150 16.88 -13.78 6.49
N VAL A 151 16.36 -14.52 7.46
CA VAL A 151 17.16 -15.31 8.39
C VAL A 151 17.20 -16.78 7.99
N GLN A 152 18.16 -17.52 8.53
CA GLN A 152 18.15 -18.97 8.39
C GLN A 152 16.87 -19.55 8.99
N PRO A 153 16.21 -20.50 8.33
CA PRO A 153 15.06 -21.18 8.91
C PRO A 153 15.41 -21.78 10.28
N LYS A 154 14.57 -21.53 11.27
CA LYS A 154 14.73 -22.13 12.62
C LYS A 154 14.37 -23.62 12.64
N LYS A 155 13.77 -24.13 11.56
CA LYS A 155 13.37 -25.52 11.38
C LYS A 155 13.82 -26.05 10.03
N THR A 156 14.17 -27.32 9.99
CA THR A 156 14.39 -28.06 8.74
C THR A 156 13.06 -28.25 8.00
N ALA A 157 13.10 -28.62 6.72
CA ALA A 157 11.90 -28.87 5.90
C ALA A 157 10.97 -29.94 6.47
N ASP A 158 11.51 -30.88 7.27
CA ASP A 158 10.76 -31.91 8.00
C ASP A 158 10.25 -31.47 9.40
N GLY A 159 10.37 -30.15 9.72
CA GLY A 159 9.83 -29.53 10.93
C GLY A 159 10.70 -29.65 12.18
N ARG A 160 11.91 -30.21 12.09
CA ARG A 160 12.83 -30.32 13.24
C ARG A 160 13.48 -28.97 13.53
N ALA A 161 13.62 -28.62 14.82
CA ALA A 161 14.31 -27.40 15.24
C ALA A 161 15.81 -27.47 14.90
N ILE A 162 16.34 -26.43 14.28
CA ILE A 162 17.78 -26.27 14.07
C ILE A 162 18.37 -25.64 15.35
N ILE A 163 19.04 -26.46 16.16
CA ILE A 163 19.75 -25.99 17.35
C ILE A 163 21.20 -25.70 16.95
N LYS A 164 21.58 -24.41 16.98
CA LYS A 164 22.99 -24.02 16.83
C LYS A 164 23.65 -24.18 18.21
N THR A 165 24.51 -25.17 18.39
CA THR A 165 25.35 -25.28 19.58
C THR A 165 26.45 -24.21 19.53
N PRO A 166 26.62 -23.37 20.56
CA PRO A 166 27.65 -22.33 20.58
C PRO A 166 29.07 -22.87 20.80
N PHE A 167 29.24 -24.20 20.96
CA PHE A 167 30.53 -24.78 21.21
C PHE A 167 31.22 -25.17 19.89
N LYS A 168 32.29 -24.43 19.54
CA LYS A 168 33.36 -24.97 18.70
C LYS A 168 34.24 -25.82 19.63
N LEU A 169 34.35 -27.13 19.31
CA LEU A 169 35.43 -27.97 19.84
C LEU A 169 36.77 -27.52 19.27
#